data_c1f432c7917075343340504ebfbff36b
#
_entry.id   c1f432c7917075343340504ebfbff36b
#
_cell.length_a   1.000
_cell.length_b   1.000
_cell.length_c   1.000
_cell.angle_alpha   90.00
_cell.angle_beta   90.00
_cell.angle_gamma   90.00
#
_symmetry.space_group_name_H-M   'P 1'
#
loop_
_entity.id
_entity.type
_entity.pdbx_description
1 polymer ?
#
loop_
_entity_poly.entity_id
_entity_poly.type
_entity_poly.pdbx_seq_one_letter_code
_entity_poly.pdbx_strand_id
1 'polypeptide(L)'
;MITINMLSRADSVKGQGVLSAYQEQVKLVKEELSDEFLCYENKNAICDIMHYHTINPEFYALRKLSRRRSVSVGYVHFLPETLEKSLKLPDHIRDIFYRYVIRFYRSMDYLVTVNPYFIGELEKYGIPREKVTYIPNFVSEE
;
A
#
# COMPACT_ATOMS: atom_id res chain seq x y z
N MET A 1 -6.02 -12.88 -18.79
CA MET A 1 -6.53 -12.27 -17.55
C MET A 1 -5.36 -11.84 -16.67
N ILE A 2 -5.43 -10.65 -16.12
CA ILE A 2 -4.37 -10.10 -15.27
C ILE A 2 -4.56 -10.61 -13.86
N THR A 3 -3.49 -11.12 -13.24
CA THR A 3 -3.55 -11.59 -11.85
C THR A 3 -3.09 -10.48 -10.90
N ILE A 4 -3.82 -10.35 -9.78
CA ILE A 4 -3.49 -9.40 -8.72
C ILE A 4 -3.37 -10.18 -7.41
N ASN A 5 -2.28 -9.92 -6.68
CA ASN A 5 -2.12 -10.43 -5.32
C ASN A 5 -2.28 -9.27 -4.35
N MET A 6 -3.36 -9.29 -3.60
CA MET A 6 -3.64 -8.28 -2.57
C MET A 6 -2.94 -8.69 -1.28
N LEU A 7 -1.95 -7.91 -0.86
CA LEU A 7 -1.07 -8.25 0.26
C LEU A 7 -1.33 -7.30 1.43
N SER A 8 -1.66 -7.87 2.57
CA SER A 8 -1.94 -7.08 3.77
C SER A 8 -1.65 -7.88 5.03
N ARG A 9 -1.13 -7.20 6.05
CA ARG A 9 -1.01 -7.72 7.42
C ARG A 9 -1.84 -6.88 8.39
N ALA A 10 -2.89 -6.21 7.87
CA ALA A 10 -3.72 -5.31 8.67
C ALA A 10 -4.45 -6.04 9.79
N ASP A 11 -4.76 -7.31 9.59
CA ASP A 11 -5.41 -8.15 10.61
C ASP A 11 -4.51 -8.39 11.84
N SER A 12 -3.20 -8.22 11.68
CA SER A 12 -2.25 -8.36 12.79
C SER A 12 -2.00 -7.04 13.53
N VAL A 13 -2.60 -5.95 13.07
CA VAL A 13 -2.42 -4.61 13.62
C VAL A 13 -3.78 -4.09 14.09
N LYS A 14 -3.82 -3.45 15.25
CA LYS A 14 -5.05 -2.85 15.79
C LYS A 14 -5.37 -1.54 15.03
N GLY A 15 -5.66 -1.64 13.73
CA GLY A 15 -6.01 -0.48 12.91
C GLY A 15 -7.18 -0.82 12.01
N GLN A 16 -8.40 -0.56 12.48
CA GLN A 16 -9.62 -0.95 11.76
C GLN A 16 -9.75 -0.29 10.39
N GLY A 17 -9.26 0.95 10.23
CA GLY A 17 -9.38 1.67 8.97
C GLY A 17 -8.62 1.03 7.81
N VAL A 18 -7.40 0.55 8.08
CA VAL A 18 -6.57 -0.09 7.04
C VAL A 18 -7.19 -1.43 6.63
N LEU A 19 -7.64 -2.22 7.59
CA LEU A 19 -8.28 -3.50 7.31
C LEU A 19 -9.57 -3.31 6.50
N SER A 20 -10.40 -2.35 6.87
CA SER A 20 -11.65 -2.06 6.15
C SER A 20 -11.38 -1.63 4.72
N ALA A 21 -10.42 -0.75 4.49
CA ALA A 21 -10.05 -0.30 3.15
C ALA A 21 -9.56 -1.47 2.29
N TYR A 22 -8.74 -2.34 2.87
CA TYR A 22 -8.26 -3.54 2.19
C TYR A 22 -9.42 -4.45 1.78
N GLN A 23 -10.29 -4.75 2.72
CA GLN A 23 -11.43 -5.65 2.47
C GLN A 23 -12.36 -5.10 1.40
N GLU A 24 -12.65 -3.79 1.40
CA GLU A 24 -13.50 -3.17 0.40
C GLU A 24 -12.87 -3.19 -0.99
N GLN A 25 -11.56 -2.97 -1.10
CA GLN A 25 -10.87 -3.04 -2.38
C GLN A 25 -10.85 -4.46 -2.94
N VAL A 26 -10.56 -5.44 -2.09
CA VAL A 26 -10.58 -6.85 -2.53
C VAL A 26 -11.96 -7.22 -3.03
N LYS A 27 -13.00 -6.84 -2.29
CA LYS A 27 -14.39 -7.12 -2.66
C LYS A 27 -14.73 -6.48 -4.01
N LEU A 28 -14.35 -5.22 -4.20
CA LEU A 28 -14.61 -4.51 -5.45
C LEU A 28 -13.97 -5.22 -6.65
N VAL A 29 -12.70 -5.58 -6.53
CA VAL A 29 -11.99 -6.24 -7.63
C VAL A 29 -12.60 -7.60 -7.94
N LYS A 30 -12.93 -8.39 -6.90
CA LYS A 30 -13.50 -9.73 -7.08
C LYS A 30 -14.90 -9.70 -7.66
N GLU A 31 -15.72 -8.73 -7.27
CA GLU A 31 -17.11 -8.66 -7.69
C GLU A 31 -17.32 -7.88 -9.00
N GLU A 32 -16.64 -6.74 -9.14
CA GLU A 32 -16.90 -5.81 -10.23
C GLU A 32 -15.91 -5.90 -11.39
N LEU A 33 -14.71 -6.41 -11.13
CA LEU A 33 -13.64 -6.47 -12.13
C LEU A 33 -13.23 -7.90 -12.46
N SER A 34 -14.06 -8.88 -12.14
CA SER A 34 -13.75 -10.29 -12.34
C SER A 34 -13.54 -10.67 -13.81
N ASP A 35 -14.05 -9.88 -14.74
CA ASP A 35 -13.86 -10.12 -16.18
C ASP A 35 -12.44 -9.82 -16.63
N GLU A 36 -11.75 -8.93 -15.94
CA GLU A 36 -10.41 -8.45 -16.33
C GLU A 36 -9.32 -8.94 -15.40
N PHE A 37 -9.65 -9.15 -14.12
CA PHE A 37 -8.67 -9.44 -13.08
C PHE A 37 -9.04 -10.69 -12.31
N LEU A 38 -8.03 -11.52 -12.04
CA LEU A 38 -8.12 -12.63 -11.11
C LEU A 38 -7.41 -12.20 -9.82
N CYS A 39 -8.19 -11.99 -8.75
CA CYS A 39 -7.71 -11.42 -7.50
C CYS A 39 -7.45 -12.50 -6.46
N TYR A 40 -6.24 -12.51 -5.92
CA TYR A 40 -5.84 -13.37 -4.81
C TYR A 40 -5.56 -12.52 -3.58
N GLU A 41 -5.64 -13.13 -2.40
CA GLU A 41 -5.35 -12.48 -1.14
C GLU A 41 -4.19 -13.19 -0.45
N ASN A 42 -3.09 -12.45 -0.22
CA ASN A 42 -1.91 -12.96 0.49
C ASN A 42 -1.43 -14.31 -0.04
N LYS A 43 -1.47 -14.49 -1.35
CA LYS A 43 -1.04 -15.71 -1.99
C LYS A 43 0.49 -15.80 -1.97
N ASN A 44 1.02 -16.98 -1.76
CA ASN A 44 2.46 -17.21 -1.81
C ASN A 44 2.90 -17.41 -3.26
N ALA A 45 2.72 -16.38 -4.06
CA ALA A 45 3.06 -16.40 -5.49
C ALA A 45 3.23 -14.99 -6.00
N ILE A 46 4.07 -14.83 -7.05
CA ILE A 46 4.26 -13.55 -7.73
C ILE A 46 3.21 -13.47 -8.84
N CYS A 47 2.31 -12.49 -8.73
CA CYS A 47 1.28 -12.22 -9.73
C CYS A 47 1.70 -11.06 -10.63
N ASP A 48 0.90 -10.77 -11.66
CA ASP A 48 1.17 -9.65 -12.57
C ASP A 48 1.22 -8.32 -11.82
N ILE A 49 0.31 -8.13 -10.87
CA ILE A 49 0.29 -6.97 -9.99
C ILE A 49 0.41 -7.45 -8.55
N MET A 50 1.37 -6.88 -7.83
CA MET A 50 1.54 -7.10 -6.40
C MET A 50 1.11 -5.83 -5.70
N HIS A 51 -0.07 -5.85 -5.06
CA HIS A 51 -0.66 -4.68 -4.44
C HIS A 51 -0.47 -4.73 -2.92
N TYR A 52 0.42 -3.90 -2.41
CA TYR A 52 0.81 -3.88 -0.99
C TYR A 52 -0.05 -2.88 -0.23
N HIS A 53 -0.89 -3.40 0.66
CA HIS A 53 -1.77 -2.57 1.49
C HIS A 53 -1.14 -2.18 2.81
N THR A 54 -0.10 -2.89 3.24
CA THR A 54 0.69 -2.56 4.44
C THR A 54 2.16 -2.55 4.09
N ILE A 55 2.98 -1.95 4.96
CA ILE A 55 4.40 -1.71 4.67
C ILE A 55 5.33 -2.64 5.44
N ASN A 56 4.90 -3.84 5.72
CA ASN A 56 5.70 -4.80 6.48
C ASN A 56 7.05 -5.09 5.79
N PRO A 57 8.13 -5.27 6.56
CA PRO A 57 9.46 -5.50 5.97
C PRO A 57 9.53 -6.70 5.03
N GLU A 58 8.76 -7.75 5.30
CA GLU A 58 8.69 -8.91 4.41
C GLU A 58 8.18 -8.53 3.02
N PHE A 59 7.29 -7.53 2.92
CA PHE A 59 6.79 -7.04 1.65
C PHE A 59 7.86 -6.24 0.90
N TYR A 60 8.70 -5.52 1.62
CA TYR A 60 9.82 -4.82 1.01
C TYR A 60 10.78 -5.81 0.35
N ALA A 61 11.08 -6.91 1.03
CA ALA A 61 11.91 -7.97 0.48
C ALA A 61 11.23 -8.62 -0.73
N LEU A 62 9.94 -8.92 -0.63
CA LEU A 62 9.18 -9.50 -1.73
C LEU A 62 9.18 -8.59 -2.95
N ARG A 63 9.06 -7.28 -2.76
CA ARG A 63 9.12 -6.30 -3.84
C ARG A 63 10.46 -6.38 -4.58
N LYS A 64 11.56 -6.47 -3.84
CA LYS A 64 12.88 -6.60 -4.45
C LYS A 64 13.02 -7.88 -5.25
N LEU A 65 12.49 -8.99 -4.73
CA LEU A 65 12.56 -10.30 -5.40
C LEU A 65 11.69 -10.36 -6.65
N SER A 66 10.58 -9.62 -6.66
CA SER A 66 9.62 -9.65 -7.77
C SER A 66 9.77 -8.50 -8.76
N ARG A 67 10.78 -7.66 -8.60
CA ARG A 67 10.93 -6.40 -9.32
C ARG A 67 10.81 -6.50 -10.84
N ARG A 68 11.30 -7.58 -11.43
CA ARG A 68 11.30 -7.76 -12.88
C ARG A 68 10.10 -8.55 -13.40
N ARG A 69 9.27 -9.08 -12.48
CA ARG A 69 8.18 -10.00 -12.83
C ARG A 69 6.80 -9.42 -12.61
N SER A 70 6.70 -8.34 -11.86
CA SER A 70 5.41 -7.78 -11.51
C SER A 70 5.46 -6.27 -11.40
N VAL A 71 4.27 -5.66 -11.53
CA VAL A 71 4.07 -4.25 -11.22
C VAL A 71 3.70 -4.14 -9.75
N SER A 72 4.38 -3.28 -9.01
CA SER A 72 4.10 -3.07 -7.59
C SER A 72 3.23 -1.83 -7.41
N VAL A 73 2.17 -1.98 -6.63
CA VAL A 73 1.29 -0.88 -6.24
C VAL A 73 1.26 -0.83 -4.72
N GLY A 74 1.58 0.32 -4.16
CA GLY A 74 1.56 0.53 -2.71
C GLY A 74 0.40 1.41 -2.31
N TYR A 75 -0.18 1.14 -1.14
CA TYR A 75 -1.27 1.93 -0.60
C TYR A 75 -0.74 2.81 0.51
N VAL A 76 -0.86 4.13 0.34
CA VAL A 76 -0.36 5.09 1.32
C VAL A 76 -1.47 5.43 2.30
N HIS A 77 -1.45 4.79 3.47
CA HIS A 77 -2.41 5.04 4.53
C HIS A 77 -1.91 6.13 5.49
N PHE A 78 -0.60 6.34 5.56
CA PHE A 78 -0.02 7.30 6.48
C PHE A 78 1.32 7.80 5.94
N LEU A 79 1.76 8.94 6.46
CA LEU A 79 3.09 9.49 6.24
C LEU A 79 3.77 9.70 7.60
N PRO A 80 5.11 9.85 7.63
CA PRO A 80 5.81 10.07 8.90
C PRO A 80 5.20 11.20 9.73
N GLU A 81 4.79 12.29 9.10
CA GLU A 81 4.21 13.43 9.79
C GLU A 81 2.92 13.08 10.54
N THR A 82 2.12 12.19 9.97
CA THR A 82 0.85 11.80 10.61
C THR A 82 1.07 10.84 11.78
N LEU A 83 2.25 10.22 11.88
CA LEU A 83 2.59 9.30 12.95
C LEU A 83 3.32 9.97 14.11
N GLU A 84 3.79 11.20 13.93
CA GLU A 84 4.63 11.89 14.90
C GLU A 84 4.00 11.96 16.30
N LYS A 85 2.68 12.12 16.36
CA LYS A 85 1.94 12.22 17.62
C LYS A 85 1.56 10.85 18.19
N SER A 86 1.61 9.81 17.38
CA SER A 86 1.14 8.47 17.76
C SER A 86 2.26 7.54 18.19
N LEU A 87 3.49 7.78 17.73
CA LEU A 87 4.62 6.90 17.99
C LEU A 87 5.51 7.49 19.09
N LYS A 88 5.55 6.79 20.21
CA LYS A 88 6.43 7.14 21.33
C LYS A 88 7.71 6.33 21.24
N LEU A 89 8.52 6.62 20.22
CA LEU A 89 9.80 5.97 20.00
C LEU A 89 10.95 6.95 20.26
N PRO A 90 12.11 6.44 20.72
CA PRO A 90 13.30 7.28 20.78
C PRO A 90 13.60 7.91 19.42
N ASP A 91 14.13 9.13 19.40
CA ASP A 91 14.31 9.92 18.19
C ASP A 91 15.08 9.17 17.10
N HIS A 92 16.18 8.48 17.44
CA HIS A 92 16.99 7.77 16.44
C HIS A 92 16.25 6.56 15.83
N ILE A 93 15.41 5.87 16.62
CA ILE A 93 14.60 4.75 16.13
C ILE A 93 13.48 5.29 15.26
N ARG A 94 12.86 6.39 15.65
CA ARG A 94 11.82 7.05 14.87
C ARG A 94 12.35 7.48 13.51
N ASP A 95 13.55 8.06 13.46
CA ASP A 95 14.16 8.49 12.20
C ASP A 95 14.42 7.31 11.27
N ILE A 96 14.91 6.20 11.81
CA ILE A 96 15.14 4.98 11.03
C ILE A 96 13.82 4.45 10.48
N PHE A 97 12.78 4.46 11.30
CA PHE A 97 11.45 4.02 10.87
C PHE A 97 10.90 4.90 9.77
N TYR A 98 11.02 6.23 9.90
CA TYR A 98 10.51 7.16 8.90
C TYR A 98 11.26 7.00 7.57
N ARG A 99 12.57 6.79 7.62
CA ARG A 99 13.35 6.52 6.41
C ARG A 99 12.88 5.23 5.73
N TYR A 100 12.58 4.21 6.52
CA TYR A 100 12.06 2.95 6.00
C TYR A 100 10.70 3.17 5.30
N VAL A 101 9.79 3.90 5.91
CA VAL A 101 8.47 4.17 5.33
C VAL A 101 8.61 4.83 3.96
N ILE A 102 9.42 5.87 3.88
CA ILE A 102 9.63 6.59 2.62
C ILE A 102 10.33 5.69 1.59
N ARG A 103 11.31 4.91 2.03
CA ARG A 103 12.01 3.98 1.12
C ARG A 103 11.05 2.93 0.57
N PHE A 104 10.14 2.43 1.39
CA PHE A 104 9.13 1.48 0.94
C PHE A 104 8.28 2.12 -0.17
N TYR A 105 7.75 3.32 0.06
CA TYR A 105 6.92 4.00 -0.93
C TYR A 105 7.69 4.29 -2.22
N ARG A 106 8.94 4.71 -2.10
CA ARG A 106 9.77 4.99 -3.28
C ARG A 106 10.09 3.74 -4.10
N SER A 107 10.06 2.57 -3.48
CA SER A 107 10.34 1.31 -4.18
C SER A 107 9.17 0.82 -5.03
N MET A 108 7.98 1.39 -4.85
CA MET A 108 6.79 0.99 -5.60
C MET A 108 6.80 1.58 -7.01
N ASP A 109 6.22 0.85 -7.96
CA ASP A 109 6.02 1.40 -9.31
C ASP A 109 4.92 2.46 -9.29
N TYR A 110 3.86 2.22 -8.53
CA TYR A 110 2.73 3.14 -8.38
C TYR A 110 2.26 3.17 -6.94
N LEU A 111 1.65 4.29 -6.56
CA LEU A 111 1.08 4.46 -5.24
C LEU A 111 -0.38 4.91 -5.34
N VAL A 112 -1.20 4.47 -4.40
CA VAL A 112 -2.57 4.91 -4.24
C VAL A 112 -2.70 5.56 -2.88
N THR A 113 -3.36 6.71 -2.81
CA THR A 113 -3.63 7.39 -1.54
C THR A 113 -5.11 7.73 -1.42
N VAL A 114 -5.63 7.69 -0.20
CA VAL A 114 -7.00 8.10 0.11
C VAL A 114 -7.10 9.59 0.47
N ASN A 115 -5.96 10.24 0.63
CA ASN A 115 -5.89 11.65 1.01
C ASN A 115 -5.12 12.42 -0.06
N PRO A 116 -5.76 13.34 -0.80
CA PRO A 116 -5.06 14.07 -1.87
C PRO A 116 -3.94 14.97 -1.34
N TYR A 117 -3.99 15.36 -0.07
CA TYR A 117 -2.92 16.12 0.55
C TYR A 117 -1.58 15.36 0.50
N PHE A 118 -1.62 14.04 0.58
CA PHE A 118 -0.41 13.22 0.57
C PHE A 118 0.34 13.29 -0.77
N ILE A 119 -0.33 13.63 -1.86
CA ILE A 119 0.34 13.73 -3.16
C ILE A 119 1.46 14.77 -3.10
N GLY A 120 1.16 15.96 -2.58
CA GLY A 120 2.15 17.01 -2.40
C GLY A 120 3.22 16.66 -1.40
N GLU A 121 2.84 16.00 -0.32
CA GLU A 121 3.81 15.58 0.70
C GLU A 121 4.77 14.51 0.17
N LEU A 122 4.26 13.55 -0.61
CA LEU A 122 5.10 12.53 -1.24
C LEU A 122 6.08 13.15 -2.24
N GLU A 123 5.66 14.19 -2.94
CA GLU A 123 6.52 14.91 -3.89
C GLU A 123 7.74 15.51 -3.19
N LYS A 124 7.57 15.99 -1.96
CA LYS A 124 8.68 16.49 -1.16
C LYS A 124 9.72 15.43 -0.83
N TYR A 125 9.32 14.18 -0.81
CA TYR A 125 10.23 13.05 -0.57
C TYR A 125 10.80 12.48 -1.87
N GLY A 126 10.58 13.14 -2.99
CA GLY A 126 11.12 12.71 -4.27
C GLY A 126 10.26 11.72 -5.02
N ILE A 127 8.99 11.59 -4.65
CA ILE A 127 8.05 10.70 -5.35
C ILE A 127 7.21 11.56 -6.29
N PRO A 128 7.35 11.38 -7.62
CA PRO A 128 6.65 12.24 -8.58
C PRO A 128 5.15 12.01 -8.56
N ARG A 129 4.40 13.06 -8.87
CA ARG A 129 2.93 13.02 -8.87
C ARG A 129 2.37 11.97 -9.83
N GLU A 130 3.07 11.70 -10.92
CA GLU A 130 2.64 10.74 -11.93
C GLU A 130 2.56 9.32 -11.39
N LYS A 131 3.27 9.03 -10.31
CA LYS A 131 3.25 7.72 -9.65
C LYS A 131 2.09 7.56 -8.67
N VAL A 132 1.42 8.65 -8.28
CA VAL A 132 0.46 8.63 -7.19
C VAL A 132 -0.94 8.90 -7.73
N THR A 133 -1.89 8.03 -7.38
CA THR A 133 -3.29 8.16 -7.75
C THR A 133 -4.12 8.34 -6.49
N TYR A 134 -4.97 9.36 -6.48
CA TYR A 134 -5.92 9.58 -5.39
C TYR A 134 -7.19 8.76 -5.64
N ILE A 135 -7.51 7.89 -4.69
CA ILE A 135 -8.74 7.13 -4.70
C ILE A 135 -9.35 7.26 -3.31
N PRO A 136 -10.50 7.94 -3.17
CA PRO A 136 -11.12 8.10 -1.86
C PRO A 136 -11.60 6.76 -1.30
N ASN A 137 -11.66 6.67 0.02
CA ASN A 137 -12.27 5.51 0.67
C ASN A 137 -13.74 5.44 0.26
N PHE A 138 -14.22 4.22 0.08
CA PHE A 138 -15.60 3.96 -0.25
C PHE A 138 -16.15 2.87 0.67
N VAL A 139 -17.47 2.87 0.81
CA VAL A 139 -18.19 1.82 1.53
C VAL A 139 -19.15 1.20 0.54
N SER A 140 -19.11 -0.13 0.41
CA SER A 140 -20.04 -0.81 -0.49
C SER A 140 -21.46 -0.73 0.06
N GLU A 141 -22.39 -0.45 -0.82
CA GLU A 141 -23.83 -0.50 -0.49
C GLU A 141 -24.25 -1.98 -0.42
N GLU A 142 -24.98 -2.31 0.63
CA GLU A 142 -25.59 -3.62 0.76
C GLU A 142 -27.04 -3.57 0.33
#